data_75c252df529891e0f2a50c4238054cf4
#
_entry.id   75c252df529891e0f2a50c4238054cf4
#
_cell.length_a   1.000
_cell.length_b   1.000
_cell.length_c   1.000
_cell.angle_alpha   90.00
_cell.angle_beta   90.00
_cell.angle_gamma   90.00
#
_symmetry.space_group_name_H-M   'P 1'
#
loop_
_entity.id
_entity.type
_entity.pdbx_description
1 polymer ?
#
loop_
_entity_poly.entity_id
_entity_poly.type
_entity_poly.pdbx_seq_one_letter_code
_entity_poly.pdbx_strand_id
1 'polypeptide(L)'
;MKKKIYIGLLAVSMALTACQKDFLETKPSETLSGAEPQEKLNGLYVMLAKPRSANTRPGQDFPRAEDFGQKSYDIYMDMLSGDMAFSQSYYGWFSNVANLQATQDFSAAENYTPWRYYYKVVYTVNDLLAQVGTPKNDDEKYIVAQAHALRGYAYFYLLQLFTTEYDPNALSIPLYTEANKVGKGKARQSEVYSLIVSDLTKAVADLNGFTRSNKGMIDKYVAEGLLAYVYGAMGNNDEMTRLALDIVEHSGYPLTTRKETYYDAATKQGGGFNDLNTPSWMWGLDILAENNITEVSWWSQVDIFTYGYADADEIKAIDDRLYGQIRANDLRKKQFDDNDVDPDPSLNNRHRPVNKFFAPGRTRKGQMVVTTDYLYMRVDEFYLLAAEGLAKQGNEDRAKELYKQLLTLRYPEATAAADVAYVDALTGTALLDDIYLNTRIELWGEGKSYLSLKRNKRSVTRGNNHIQYNGETFQYNDPKITLLIPEDEVNNNPNIR
;
A
#
# COMPACT_ATOMS: atom_id res chain seq x y z
N MET A 1 -24.47 -6.68 67.19
CA MET A 1 -23.70 -7.68 66.40
C MET A 1 -24.43 -8.17 65.13
N LYS A 2 -25.76 -8.22 65.05
CA LYS A 2 -26.48 -8.75 63.86
C LYS A 2 -26.41 -7.88 62.59
N LYS A 3 -26.26 -6.57 62.72
CA LYS A 3 -26.16 -5.66 61.54
C LYS A 3 -24.82 -5.73 60.78
N LYS A 4 -23.71 -6.13 61.42
CA LYS A 4 -22.39 -6.27 60.78
C LYS A 4 -22.25 -7.56 59.92
N ILE A 5 -23.06 -8.58 60.22
CA ILE A 5 -23.08 -9.85 59.48
C ILE A 5 -23.77 -9.68 58.10
N TYR A 6 -24.83 -8.86 58.03
CA TYR A 6 -25.51 -8.59 56.74
C TYR A 6 -24.69 -7.77 55.76
N ILE A 7 -23.83 -6.87 56.22
CA ILE A 7 -22.93 -6.08 55.34
C ILE A 7 -21.83 -6.98 54.78
N GLY A 8 -21.33 -7.95 55.56
CA GLY A 8 -20.33 -8.90 55.11
C GLY A 8 -20.88 -9.87 54.05
N LEU A 9 -22.14 -10.32 54.19
CA LEU A 9 -22.79 -11.19 53.22
C LEU A 9 -23.15 -10.44 51.90
N LEU A 10 -23.50 -9.17 51.99
CA LEU A 10 -23.80 -8.36 50.77
C LEU A 10 -22.51 -8.05 49.98
N ALA A 11 -21.37 -7.85 50.66
CA ALA A 11 -20.07 -7.63 50.01
C ALA A 11 -19.52 -8.91 49.31
N VAL A 12 -19.78 -10.09 49.89
CA VAL A 12 -19.38 -11.38 49.27
C VAL A 12 -20.27 -11.73 48.08
N SER A 13 -21.58 -11.37 48.08
CA SER A 13 -22.46 -11.59 46.94
C SER A 13 -22.18 -10.68 45.74
N MET A 14 -21.61 -9.49 45.95
CA MET A 14 -21.17 -8.59 44.86
C MET A 14 -19.82 -9.03 44.25
N ALA A 15 -19.01 -9.79 44.94
CA ALA A 15 -17.72 -10.29 44.42
C ALA A 15 -17.86 -11.52 43.50
N LEU A 16 -19.02 -12.20 43.50
CA LEU A 16 -19.25 -13.39 42.69
C LEU A 16 -19.95 -13.14 41.36
N THR A 17 -20.34 -11.88 41.07
CA THR A 17 -20.92 -11.52 39.77
C THR A 17 -19.92 -10.88 38.80
N ALA A 18 -18.63 -10.78 39.15
CA ALA A 18 -17.60 -10.09 38.40
C ALA A 18 -16.86 -10.98 37.38
N CYS A 19 -17.28 -12.23 37.17
CA CYS A 19 -16.71 -13.09 36.15
C CYS A 19 -17.83 -13.72 35.32
N GLN A 20 -18.56 -12.92 34.57
CA GLN A 20 -19.30 -13.43 33.42
C GLN A 20 -18.36 -13.52 32.23
N LYS A 21 -18.13 -14.74 31.76
CA LYS A 21 -17.38 -15.07 30.53
C LYS A 21 -17.95 -14.39 29.27
N ASP A 22 -19.14 -13.84 29.34
CA ASP A 22 -19.85 -13.19 28.23
C ASP A 22 -19.22 -11.86 27.78
N PHE A 23 -18.33 -11.27 28.58
CA PHE A 23 -17.61 -10.06 28.17
C PHE A 23 -16.50 -10.33 27.15
N LEU A 24 -16.09 -11.60 26.98
CA LEU A 24 -15.15 -12.05 25.94
C LEU A 24 -15.83 -12.60 24.71
N GLU A 25 -17.15 -12.79 24.75
CA GLU A 25 -17.99 -13.14 23.60
C GLU A 25 -18.61 -11.89 22.98
N THR A 26 -17.79 -10.92 22.58
CA THR A 26 -18.23 -9.97 21.55
C THR A 26 -18.47 -10.80 20.29
N LYS A 27 -19.72 -11.14 20.03
CA LYS A 27 -20.14 -11.57 18.69
C LYS A 27 -19.63 -10.47 17.75
N PRO A 28 -18.85 -10.78 16.71
CA PRO A 28 -18.49 -9.77 15.74
C PRO A 28 -19.79 -9.28 15.13
N SER A 29 -20.26 -8.11 15.56
CA SER A 29 -21.43 -7.44 14.98
C SER A 29 -21.21 -6.98 13.55
N GLU A 30 -20.05 -7.30 12.98
CA GLU A 30 -19.56 -6.84 11.69
C GLU A 30 -19.17 -7.97 10.72
N THR A 31 -19.33 -9.23 11.07
CA THR A 31 -19.38 -10.27 10.05
C THR A 31 -20.77 -10.27 9.46
N LEU A 32 -20.88 -10.11 8.16
CA LEU A 32 -22.12 -10.31 7.39
C LEU A 32 -22.50 -11.80 7.46
N SER A 33 -22.91 -12.26 8.66
CA SER A 33 -23.40 -13.62 8.85
C SER A 33 -24.69 -13.76 8.05
N GLY A 34 -24.66 -14.60 7.00
CA GLY A 34 -25.76 -14.77 6.06
C GLY A 34 -25.67 -13.95 4.78
N ALA A 35 -24.63 -13.14 4.57
CA ALA A 35 -24.41 -12.47 3.29
C ALA A 35 -24.04 -13.48 2.20
N GLU A 36 -24.51 -13.24 0.99
CA GLU A 36 -24.14 -14.02 -0.19
C GLU A 36 -22.63 -13.84 -0.52
N PRO A 37 -21.98 -14.83 -1.17
CA PRO A 37 -20.55 -14.75 -1.50
C PRO A 37 -20.14 -13.46 -2.23
N GLN A 38 -20.95 -12.98 -3.18
CA GLN A 38 -20.71 -11.75 -3.89
C GLN A 38 -20.73 -10.52 -2.98
N GLU A 39 -21.63 -10.48 -2.01
CA GLU A 39 -21.72 -9.38 -1.04
C GLU A 39 -20.50 -9.34 -0.13
N LYS A 40 -19.99 -10.52 0.29
CA LYS A 40 -18.73 -10.62 1.05
C LYS A 40 -17.54 -10.15 0.23
N LEU A 41 -17.46 -10.52 -1.04
CA LEU A 41 -16.41 -10.06 -1.94
C LEU A 41 -16.47 -8.53 -2.13
N ASN A 42 -17.65 -7.97 -2.33
CA ASN A 42 -17.84 -6.52 -2.42
C ASN A 42 -17.41 -5.83 -1.12
N GLY A 43 -17.75 -6.40 0.04
CA GLY A 43 -17.30 -5.93 1.34
C GLY A 43 -15.78 -5.91 1.50
N LEU A 44 -15.07 -6.91 0.96
CA LEU A 44 -13.61 -6.95 0.92
C LEU A 44 -13.03 -5.78 0.11
N TYR A 45 -13.58 -5.46 -1.06
CA TYR A 45 -13.15 -4.31 -1.84
C TYR A 45 -13.40 -2.97 -1.13
N VAL A 46 -14.55 -2.83 -0.47
CA VAL A 46 -14.84 -1.63 0.34
C VAL A 46 -13.82 -1.47 1.48
N MET A 47 -13.37 -2.56 2.10
CA MET A 47 -12.34 -2.52 3.16
C MET A 47 -11.01 -1.93 2.68
N LEU A 48 -10.67 -2.01 1.39
CA LEU A 48 -9.43 -1.45 0.87
C LEU A 48 -9.33 0.08 1.08
N ALA A 49 -10.46 0.78 1.10
CA ALA A 49 -10.51 2.23 1.30
C ALA A 49 -11.16 2.68 2.61
N LYS A 50 -12.00 1.84 3.19
CA LYS A 50 -12.79 2.21 4.36
C LYS A 50 -12.78 1.07 5.39
N PRO A 51 -11.69 0.92 6.15
CA PRO A 51 -11.60 -0.09 7.19
C PRO A 51 -12.49 0.22 8.40
N ARG A 52 -13.36 1.21 8.31
CA ARG A 52 -14.23 1.77 9.39
C ARG A 52 -15.03 0.77 10.20
N SER A 53 -15.19 -0.42 9.70
CA SER A 53 -15.82 -1.49 10.46
C SER A 53 -14.84 -2.13 11.44
N ALA A 54 -13.62 -1.72 11.46
CA ALA A 54 -12.63 -2.26 12.35
C ALA A 54 -12.31 -1.17 13.36
N ASN A 55 -13.02 -1.19 14.47
CA ASN A 55 -12.75 -0.32 15.58
C ASN A 55 -11.24 -0.23 15.84
N THR A 56 -10.79 0.96 16.07
CA THR A 56 -9.70 1.34 16.93
C THR A 56 -9.53 0.30 18.06
N ARG A 57 -8.36 0.23 18.65
CA ARG A 57 -8.12 -0.61 19.85
C ARG A 57 -9.34 -0.61 20.77
N PRO A 58 -9.66 -1.74 21.42
CA PRO A 58 -10.69 -1.77 22.44
C PRO A 58 -10.51 -0.62 23.44
N GLY A 59 -11.53 0.24 23.57
CA GLY A 59 -11.49 1.42 24.41
C GLY A 59 -11.03 2.73 23.74
N GLN A 60 -10.80 2.74 22.42
CA GLN A 60 -10.60 3.98 21.65
C GLN A 60 -11.81 4.22 20.74
N ASP A 61 -12.60 5.25 21.05
CA ASP A 61 -13.87 5.52 20.36
C ASP A 61 -13.71 6.35 19.07
N PHE A 62 -12.49 6.73 18.70
CA PHE A 62 -12.25 7.61 17.56
C PHE A 62 -11.43 6.94 16.47
N PRO A 63 -11.85 7.04 15.19
CA PRO A 63 -11.02 6.61 14.09
C PRO A 63 -9.73 7.45 14.03
N ARG A 64 -8.59 6.78 13.88
CA ARG A 64 -7.31 7.49 13.65
C ARG A 64 -7.30 8.03 12.21
N ALA A 65 -6.76 9.23 12.04
CA ALA A 65 -6.62 9.84 10.71
C ALA A 65 -5.58 9.10 9.82
N GLU A 66 -4.90 8.11 10.37
CA GLU A 66 -3.92 7.22 9.71
C GLU A 66 -4.51 5.86 9.36
N ASP A 67 -5.80 5.60 9.62
CA ASP A 67 -6.42 4.28 9.43
C ASP A 67 -7.51 4.32 8.36
N PHE A 68 -7.07 4.36 7.10
CA PHE A 68 -7.94 4.38 5.92
C PHE A 68 -7.60 3.27 4.90
N GLY A 69 -7.06 2.16 5.36
CA GLY A 69 -6.80 0.97 4.56
C GLY A 69 -5.48 1.02 3.79
N GLN A 70 -5.40 0.34 2.64
CA GLN A 70 -4.16 0.19 1.89
C GLN A 70 -3.42 1.49 1.63
N LYS A 71 -4.12 2.55 1.26
CA LYS A 71 -3.49 3.84 0.96
C LYS A 71 -2.81 4.48 2.17
N SER A 72 -3.25 4.16 3.39
CA SER A 72 -2.52 4.53 4.61
C SER A 72 -1.17 3.82 4.68
N TYR A 73 -1.16 2.52 4.39
CA TYR A 73 0.06 1.71 4.46
C TYR A 73 1.00 1.97 3.29
N ASP A 74 0.51 2.49 2.16
CA ASP A 74 1.34 3.05 1.10
C ASP A 74 2.16 4.24 1.63
N ILE A 75 1.55 5.14 2.42
CA ILE A 75 2.28 6.24 3.09
C ILE A 75 3.32 5.68 4.06
N TYR A 76 2.97 4.66 4.87
CA TYR A 76 3.94 4.01 5.76
C TYR A 76 5.15 3.50 4.98
N MET A 77 4.92 2.77 3.90
CA MET A 77 5.97 2.20 3.06
C MET A 77 6.84 3.27 2.41
N ASP A 78 6.25 4.36 1.91
CA ASP A 78 7.00 5.45 1.30
C ASP A 78 7.81 6.25 2.34
N MET A 79 7.31 6.39 3.58
CA MET A 79 8.07 6.98 4.69
C MET A 79 9.20 6.06 5.18
N LEU A 80 8.93 4.75 5.31
CA LEU A 80 9.94 3.78 5.74
C LEU A 80 11.03 3.59 4.68
N SER A 81 10.71 3.73 3.39
CA SER A 81 11.71 3.76 2.31
C SER A 81 12.53 5.04 2.28
N GLY A 82 12.11 6.08 3.00
CA GLY A 82 12.75 7.39 3.01
C GLY A 82 12.46 8.26 1.78
N ASP A 83 11.61 7.83 0.85
CA ASP A 83 11.27 8.60 -0.36
C ASP A 83 10.20 9.66 -0.09
N MET A 84 9.34 9.42 0.89
CA MET A 84 8.38 10.41 1.38
C MET A 84 8.89 11.01 2.68
N ALA A 85 9.30 12.25 2.62
CA ALA A 85 9.69 13.04 3.78
C ALA A 85 8.45 13.58 4.49
N PHE A 86 8.39 13.43 5.79
CA PHE A 86 7.49 14.17 6.65
C PHE A 86 8.22 15.46 7.04
N SER A 87 7.97 16.52 6.28
CA SER A 87 8.79 17.73 6.36
C SER A 87 8.25 18.78 7.33
N GLN A 88 6.97 18.69 7.68
CA GLN A 88 6.34 19.51 8.70
C GLN A 88 5.18 18.74 9.33
N SER A 89 5.05 18.85 10.67
CA SER A 89 3.95 18.27 11.43
C SER A 89 3.27 19.33 12.28
N TYR A 90 1.94 19.33 12.26
CA TYR A 90 1.11 20.19 13.10
C TYR A 90 0.18 19.37 14.02
N TYR A 91 -0.40 18.28 13.47
CA TYR A 91 -1.31 17.41 14.20
C TYR A 91 -0.65 16.12 14.71
N GLY A 92 0.49 15.75 14.15
CA GLY A 92 1.25 14.58 14.55
C GLY A 92 0.83 13.26 13.90
N TRP A 93 -0.11 13.27 12.95
CA TRP A 93 -0.50 12.07 12.22
C TRP A 93 0.67 11.54 11.37
N PHE A 94 0.92 10.24 11.38
CA PHE A 94 2.09 9.57 10.78
C PHE A 94 3.45 9.90 11.43
N SER A 95 3.50 10.74 12.47
CA SER A 95 4.77 11.10 13.12
C SER A 95 5.53 9.89 13.64
N ASN A 96 4.85 8.93 14.26
CA ASN A 96 5.49 7.74 14.82
C ASN A 96 6.14 6.86 13.75
N VAL A 97 5.57 6.81 12.53
CA VAL A 97 6.17 6.11 11.38
C VAL A 97 7.33 6.92 10.83
N ALA A 98 7.12 8.22 10.59
CA ALA A 98 8.15 9.11 10.03
C ALA A 98 9.39 9.20 10.93
N ASN A 99 9.18 9.22 12.24
CA ASN A 99 10.23 9.29 13.27
C ASN A 99 10.75 7.91 13.70
N LEU A 100 10.33 6.83 13.03
CA LEU A 100 10.73 5.45 13.31
C LEU A 100 10.47 5.01 14.77
N GLN A 101 9.50 5.63 15.44
CA GLN A 101 9.09 5.24 16.79
C GLN A 101 8.24 3.98 16.76
N ALA A 102 7.30 3.89 15.80
CA ALA A 102 6.44 2.72 15.64
C ALA A 102 7.25 1.43 15.42
N THR A 103 8.39 1.52 14.76
CA THR A 103 9.28 0.38 14.48
C THR A 103 10.16 -0.02 15.68
N GLN A 104 10.12 0.74 16.77
CA GLN A 104 10.89 0.50 18.01
C GLN A 104 10.00 0.30 19.24
N ASP A 105 8.69 0.57 19.11
CA ASP A 105 7.70 0.42 20.18
C ASP A 105 6.51 -0.43 19.67
N PHE A 106 6.46 -1.70 20.09
CA PHE A 106 5.42 -2.63 19.68
C PHE A 106 4.02 -2.26 20.19
N SER A 107 3.93 -1.35 21.16
CA SER A 107 2.67 -0.80 21.68
C SER A 107 2.11 0.32 20.82
N ALA A 108 2.87 0.85 19.85
CA ALA A 108 2.41 1.89 18.94
C ALA A 108 1.23 1.40 18.08
N ALA A 109 0.21 2.24 17.96
CA ALA A 109 -1.01 1.89 17.21
C ALA A 109 -0.74 1.65 15.73
N GLU A 110 0.31 2.23 15.20
CA GLU A 110 0.75 2.08 13.81
C GLU A 110 1.21 0.65 13.47
N ASN A 111 1.58 -0.15 14.47
CA ASN A 111 1.80 -1.58 14.30
C ASN A 111 0.47 -2.34 14.23
N TYR A 112 -0.49 -1.95 15.06
CA TYR A 112 -1.78 -2.63 15.19
C TYR A 112 -2.68 -2.43 13.97
N THR A 113 -2.74 -1.22 13.39
CA THR A 113 -3.68 -0.90 12.31
C THR A 113 -3.46 -1.75 11.05
N PRO A 114 -2.26 -1.89 10.46
CA PRO A 114 -2.04 -2.76 9.32
C PRO A 114 -2.18 -4.25 9.67
N TRP A 115 -1.69 -4.67 10.84
CA TRP A 115 -1.84 -6.04 11.32
C TRP A 115 -3.30 -6.47 11.33
N ARG A 116 -4.13 -5.74 12.05
CA ARG A 116 -5.57 -5.97 12.13
C ARG A 116 -6.25 -5.95 10.76
N TYR A 117 -5.92 -4.96 9.93
CA TYR A 117 -6.51 -4.79 8.61
C TYR A 117 -6.28 -6.01 7.73
N TYR A 118 -5.04 -6.43 7.54
CA TYR A 118 -4.74 -7.56 6.67
C TYR A 118 -5.27 -8.88 7.23
N TYR A 119 -5.21 -9.11 8.55
CA TYR A 119 -5.80 -10.30 9.14
C TYR A 119 -7.33 -10.31 9.07
N LYS A 120 -7.99 -9.16 9.06
CA LYS A 120 -9.42 -9.08 8.79
C LYS A 120 -9.73 -9.47 7.35
N VAL A 121 -8.94 -9.04 6.37
CA VAL A 121 -9.04 -9.50 4.98
C VAL A 121 -8.86 -11.01 4.91
N VAL A 122 -7.81 -11.58 5.52
CA VAL A 122 -7.56 -13.02 5.57
C VAL A 122 -8.76 -13.79 6.17
N TYR A 123 -9.27 -13.33 7.30
CA TYR A 123 -10.42 -13.97 7.97
C TYR A 123 -11.66 -13.97 7.07
N THR A 124 -12.01 -12.81 6.48
CA THR A 124 -13.18 -12.66 5.62
C THR A 124 -13.05 -13.51 4.35
N VAL A 125 -11.85 -13.56 3.75
CA VAL A 125 -11.57 -14.44 2.61
C VAL A 125 -11.75 -15.91 2.99
N ASN A 126 -11.18 -16.34 4.11
CA ASN A 126 -11.30 -17.73 4.56
C ASN A 126 -12.76 -18.13 4.81
N ASP A 127 -13.57 -17.20 5.37
CA ASP A 127 -15.01 -17.42 5.58
C ASP A 127 -15.78 -17.51 4.24
N LEU A 128 -15.44 -16.65 3.26
CA LEU A 128 -16.01 -16.71 1.92
C LEU A 128 -15.66 -18.03 1.22
N LEU A 129 -14.39 -18.43 1.24
CA LEU A 129 -13.93 -19.68 0.63
C LEU A 129 -14.61 -20.91 1.26
N ALA A 130 -14.80 -20.91 2.57
CA ALA A 130 -15.51 -21.98 3.27
C ALA A 130 -17.00 -22.02 2.89
N GLN A 131 -17.63 -20.87 2.69
CA GLN A 131 -19.04 -20.77 2.29
C GLN A 131 -19.28 -21.30 0.87
N VAL A 132 -18.43 -20.94 -0.08
CA VAL A 132 -18.56 -21.39 -1.49
C VAL A 132 -18.15 -22.85 -1.64
N GLY A 133 -17.08 -23.27 -0.98
CA GLY A 133 -16.49 -24.60 -1.15
C GLY A 133 -16.00 -24.80 -2.60
N THR A 134 -16.50 -25.87 -3.26
CA THR A 134 -16.18 -26.09 -4.69
C THR A 134 -17.12 -25.28 -5.57
N PRO A 135 -16.61 -24.38 -6.41
CA PRO A 135 -17.42 -23.56 -7.32
C PRO A 135 -18.27 -24.43 -8.27
N LYS A 136 -19.54 -24.07 -8.44
CA LYS A 136 -20.51 -24.80 -9.27
C LYS A 136 -20.71 -24.18 -10.66
N ASN A 137 -20.26 -22.96 -10.86
CA ASN A 137 -20.38 -22.20 -12.10
C ASN A 137 -19.23 -21.19 -12.22
N ASP A 138 -19.15 -20.48 -13.36
CA ASP A 138 -18.09 -19.50 -13.59
C ASP A 138 -18.17 -18.29 -12.67
N ASP A 139 -19.36 -17.86 -12.25
CA ASP A 139 -19.50 -16.73 -11.32
C ASP A 139 -18.89 -17.05 -9.94
N GLU A 140 -19.24 -18.22 -9.37
CA GLU A 140 -18.63 -18.69 -8.14
C GLU A 140 -17.10 -18.90 -8.30
N LYS A 141 -16.64 -19.39 -9.45
CA LYS A 141 -15.21 -19.55 -9.76
C LYS A 141 -14.49 -18.20 -9.74
N TYR A 142 -15.07 -17.17 -10.36
CA TYR A 142 -14.48 -15.82 -10.37
C TYR A 142 -14.50 -15.15 -8.99
N ILE A 143 -15.54 -15.36 -8.18
CA ILE A 143 -15.60 -14.91 -6.79
C ILE A 143 -14.47 -15.56 -5.98
N VAL A 144 -14.32 -16.87 -6.05
CA VAL A 144 -13.28 -17.64 -5.34
C VAL A 144 -11.89 -17.22 -5.80
N ALA A 145 -11.68 -17.00 -7.09
CA ALA A 145 -10.40 -16.57 -7.65
C ALA A 145 -9.99 -15.19 -7.13
N GLN A 146 -10.90 -14.21 -7.11
CA GLN A 146 -10.66 -12.89 -6.54
C GLN A 146 -10.40 -12.97 -5.03
N ALA A 147 -11.10 -13.84 -4.31
CA ALA A 147 -10.87 -14.08 -2.89
C ALA A 147 -9.47 -14.63 -2.63
N HIS A 148 -9.01 -15.61 -3.41
CA HIS A 148 -7.63 -16.10 -3.36
C HIS A 148 -6.62 -14.97 -3.61
N ALA A 149 -6.84 -14.12 -4.63
CA ALA A 149 -5.96 -13.00 -4.91
C ALA A 149 -5.88 -12.01 -3.73
N LEU A 150 -7.01 -11.71 -3.09
CA LEU A 150 -7.06 -10.83 -1.91
C LEU A 150 -6.37 -11.46 -0.68
N ARG A 151 -6.40 -12.79 -0.50
CA ARG A 151 -5.66 -13.44 0.58
C ARG A 151 -4.16 -13.41 0.32
N GLY A 152 -3.74 -13.69 -0.91
CA GLY A 152 -2.35 -13.56 -1.34
C GLY A 152 -1.82 -12.14 -1.15
N TYR A 153 -2.59 -11.14 -1.57
CA TYR A 153 -2.31 -9.72 -1.33
C TYR A 153 -2.12 -9.41 0.17
N ALA A 154 -3.05 -9.83 1.02
CA ALA A 154 -3.00 -9.51 2.45
C ALA A 154 -1.77 -10.13 3.13
N TYR A 155 -1.47 -11.39 2.87
CA TYR A 155 -0.27 -12.03 3.41
C TYR A 155 1.03 -11.45 2.85
N PHE A 156 1.06 -11.06 1.59
CA PHE A 156 2.22 -10.42 0.99
C PHE A 156 2.58 -9.13 1.73
N TYR A 157 1.62 -8.23 1.92
CA TYR A 157 1.87 -6.97 2.62
C TYR A 157 2.16 -7.17 4.13
N LEU A 158 1.55 -8.16 4.78
CA LEU A 158 1.94 -8.55 6.15
C LEU A 158 3.43 -8.92 6.21
N LEU A 159 3.90 -9.77 5.31
CA LEU A 159 5.32 -10.14 5.28
C LEU A 159 6.22 -8.93 4.96
N GLN A 160 5.82 -8.07 4.00
CA GLN A 160 6.63 -6.90 3.69
C GLN A 160 6.79 -5.94 4.86
N LEU A 161 5.72 -5.71 5.63
CA LEU A 161 5.72 -4.75 6.74
C LEU A 161 6.32 -5.32 8.04
N PHE A 162 6.14 -6.61 8.32
CA PHE A 162 6.47 -7.22 9.62
C PHE A 162 7.67 -8.20 9.58
N THR A 163 8.40 -8.26 8.47
CA THR A 163 9.68 -8.99 8.39
C THR A 163 10.76 -8.08 7.80
N THR A 164 12.00 -8.23 8.24
CA THR A 164 13.11 -7.41 7.73
C THR A 164 13.51 -7.78 6.30
N GLU A 165 13.59 -9.07 6.02
CA GLU A 165 13.94 -9.61 4.70
C GLU A 165 13.32 -10.97 4.46
N TYR A 166 13.41 -11.49 3.24
CA TYR A 166 13.03 -12.85 2.93
C TYR A 166 14.11 -13.83 3.39
N ASP A 167 13.76 -14.68 4.35
CA ASP A 167 14.48 -15.89 4.73
C ASP A 167 13.47 -17.04 4.84
N PRO A 168 13.53 -18.06 3.96
CA PRO A 168 12.55 -19.14 3.93
C PRO A 168 12.44 -19.92 5.26
N ASN A 169 13.51 -19.92 6.07
CA ASN A 169 13.57 -20.65 7.33
C ASN A 169 13.15 -19.81 8.54
N ALA A 170 13.11 -18.50 8.42
CA ALA A 170 12.76 -17.62 9.53
C ALA A 170 11.28 -17.73 9.89
N LEU A 171 10.99 -17.70 11.18
CA LEU A 171 9.63 -17.53 11.68
C LEU A 171 9.17 -16.08 11.44
N SER A 172 7.91 -15.89 11.05
CA SER A 172 7.38 -14.59 10.67
C SER A 172 6.05 -14.25 11.33
N ILE A 173 4.97 -14.60 10.71
CA ILE A 173 3.61 -14.24 11.09
C ILE A 173 2.73 -15.49 11.20
N PRO A 174 1.62 -15.45 11.95
CA PRO A 174 0.66 -16.56 11.98
C PRO A 174 0.01 -16.83 10.62
N LEU A 175 -0.14 -18.10 10.27
CA LEU A 175 -0.74 -18.56 9.01
C LEU A 175 -2.12 -19.16 9.26
N TYR A 176 -3.16 -18.48 8.77
CA TYR A 176 -4.56 -18.92 8.85
C TYR A 176 -5.10 -19.27 7.47
N THR A 177 -5.52 -20.50 7.28
CA THR A 177 -6.16 -21.02 6.06
C THR A 177 -7.66 -21.26 6.24
N GLU A 178 -8.18 -21.02 7.43
CA GLU A 178 -9.57 -21.17 7.82
C GLU A 178 -10.02 -19.95 8.62
N ALA A 179 -11.32 -19.65 8.63
CA ALA A 179 -11.92 -18.61 9.46
C ALA A 179 -11.90 -19.07 10.94
N ASN A 180 -10.74 -18.95 11.58
CA ASN A 180 -10.53 -19.39 12.96
C ASN A 180 -10.18 -18.18 13.84
N LYS A 181 -10.68 -18.18 15.06
CA LYS A 181 -10.40 -17.16 16.09
C LYS A 181 -9.34 -17.59 17.10
N VAL A 182 -8.88 -18.84 17.03
CA VAL A 182 -7.83 -19.33 17.93
C VAL A 182 -6.48 -18.87 17.41
N GLY A 183 -5.74 -18.14 18.25
CA GLY A 183 -4.41 -17.65 17.92
C GLY A 183 -3.45 -18.79 17.56
N LYS A 184 -2.68 -18.63 16.49
CA LYS A 184 -1.62 -19.55 16.06
C LYS A 184 -0.24 -18.96 16.33
N GLY A 185 0.76 -19.81 16.42
CA GLY A 185 2.16 -19.40 16.44
C GLY A 185 2.66 -18.86 15.10
N LYS A 186 3.86 -18.30 15.10
CA LYS A 186 4.53 -17.85 13.90
C LYS A 186 4.81 -19.02 12.95
N ALA A 187 4.47 -18.87 11.69
CA ALA A 187 4.83 -19.80 10.61
C ALA A 187 6.19 -19.41 10.00
N ARG A 188 6.85 -20.36 9.35
CA ARG A 188 8.02 -20.06 8.53
C ARG A 188 7.63 -19.20 7.34
N GLN A 189 8.52 -18.31 6.91
CA GLN A 189 8.26 -17.50 5.72
C GLN A 189 7.98 -18.37 4.50
N SER A 190 8.71 -19.50 4.33
CA SER A 190 8.46 -20.44 3.23
C SER A 190 7.03 -20.98 3.19
N GLU A 191 6.40 -21.22 4.34
CA GLU A 191 5.02 -21.71 4.42
C GLU A 191 4.04 -20.62 4.00
N VAL A 192 4.26 -19.38 4.46
CA VAL A 192 3.39 -18.25 4.12
C VAL A 192 3.53 -17.90 2.63
N TYR A 193 4.76 -17.80 2.11
CA TYR A 193 4.99 -17.55 0.68
C TYR A 193 4.44 -18.67 -0.21
N SER A 194 4.51 -19.94 0.22
CA SER A 194 3.91 -21.05 -0.52
C SER A 194 2.41 -20.90 -0.66
N LEU A 195 1.71 -20.47 0.40
CA LEU A 195 0.27 -20.16 0.32
C LEU A 195 0.01 -19.00 -0.63
N ILE A 196 0.77 -17.90 -0.51
CA ILE A 196 0.62 -16.72 -1.37
C ILE A 196 0.77 -17.09 -2.85
N VAL A 197 1.84 -17.82 -3.19
CA VAL A 197 2.11 -18.26 -4.57
C VAL A 197 0.99 -19.19 -5.07
N SER A 198 0.54 -20.15 -4.24
CA SER A 198 -0.56 -21.03 -4.58
C SER A 198 -1.86 -20.26 -4.85
N ASP A 199 -2.21 -19.33 -3.98
CA ASP A 199 -3.42 -18.50 -4.10
C ASP A 199 -3.38 -17.64 -5.37
N LEU A 200 -2.29 -16.92 -5.58
CA LEU A 200 -2.17 -16.03 -6.73
C LEU A 200 -2.06 -16.80 -8.05
N THR A 201 -1.36 -17.94 -8.09
CA THR A 201 -1.30 -18.78 -9.29
C THR A 201 -2.68 -19.32 -9.65
N LYS A 202 -3.43 -19.76 -8.65
CA LYS A 202 -4.82 -20.19 -8.84
C LYS A 202 -5.70 -19.04 -9.33
N ALA A 203 -5.56 -17.86 -8.73
CA ALA A 203 -6.31 -16.68 -9.16
C ALA A 203 -6.03 -16.30 -10.62
N VAL A 204 -4.77 -16.27 -11.03
CA VAL A 204 -4.36 -16.00 -12.43
C VAL A 204 -5.01 -17.01 -13.39
N ALA A 205 -4.98 -18.31 -13.06
CA ALA A 205 -5.55 -19.34 -13.90
C ALA A 205 -7.08 -19.24 -14.00
N ASP A 206 -7.75 -19.07 -12.87
CA ASP A 206 -9.20 -19.07 -12.80
C ASP A 206 -9.84 -17.76 -13.29
N LEU A 207 -9.13 -16.63 -13.24
CA LEU A 207 -9.57 -15.35 -13.80
C LEU A 207 -9.31 -15.23 -15.32
N ASN A 208 -8.73 -16.25 -15.95
CA ASN A 208 -8.59 -16.25 -17.39
C ASN A 208 -9.97 -16.27 -18.06
N GLY A 209 -10.26 -15.25 -18.88
CA GLY A 209 -11.57 -15.04 -19.48
C GLY A 209 -12.56 -14.23 -18.63
N PHE A 210 -12.23 -13.90 -17.40
CA PHE A 210 -13.04 -12.99 -16.58
C PHE A 210 -13.02 -11.57 -17.14
N THR A 211 -14.21 -11.02 -17.40
CA THR A 211 -14.39 -9.61 -17.76
C THR A 211 -14.98 -8.86 -16.57
N ARG A 212 -14.18 -8.03 -15.94
CA ARG A 212 -14.62 -7.22 -14.80
C ARG A 212 -15.48 -6.03 -15.23
N SER A 213 -16.42 -5.61 -14.39
CA SER A 213 -17.30 -4.47 -14.65
C SER A 213 -16.58 -3.12 -14.50
N ASN A 214 -15.56 -3.04 -13.65
CA ASN A 214 -14.73 -1.85 -13.43
C ASN A 214 -13.34 -2.23 -12.92
N LYS A 215 -12.42 -1.27 -12.92
CA LYS A 215 -11.03 -1.46 -12.48
C LYS A 215 -10.87 -1.61 -10.95
N GLY A 216 -11.95 -1.56 -10.16
CA GLY A 216 -11.94 -1.85 -8.73
C GLY A 216 -11.82 -3.34 -8.42
N MET A 217 -12.19 -4.21 -9.36
CA MET A 217 -12.12 -5.66 -9.21
C MET A 217 -10.75 -6.19 -9.69
N ILE A 218 -10.27 -7.24 -9.04
CA ILE A 218 -9.05 -7.96 -9.48
C ILE A 218 -9.39 -8.81 -10.70
N ASP A 219 -8.66 -8.60 -11.79
CA ASP A 219 -8.64 -9.46 -12.97
C ASP A 219 -7.35 -10.30 -13.03
N LYS A 220 -7.19 -11.08 -14.11
CA LYS A 220 -6.00 -11.90 -14.35
C LYS A 220 -4.70 -11.09 -14.20
N TYR A 221 -4.62 -9.93 -14.84
CA TYR A 221 -3.37 -9.17 -14.89
C TYR A 221 -3.05 -8.44 -13.57
N VAL A 222 -4.07 -8.08 -12.79
CA VAL A 222 -3.85 -7.60 -11.41
C VAL A 222 -3.31 -8.72 -10.53
N ALA A 223 -3.87 -9.94 -10.63
CA ALA A 223 -3.36 -11.10 -9.89
C ALA A 223 -1.93 -11.47 -10.33
N GLU A 224 -1.61 -11.40 -11.62
CA GLU A 224 -0.24 -11.58 -12.13
C GLU A 224 0.71 -10.52 -11.60
N GLY A 225 0.30 -9.27 -11.53
CA GLY A 225 1.08 -8.17 -10.99
C GLY A 225 1.43 -8.39 -9.50
N LEU A 226 0.46 -8.83 -8.71
CA LEU A 226 0.70 -9.21 -7.31
C LEU A 226 1.69 -10.39 -7.22
N LEU A 227 1.52 -11.41 -8.06
CA LEU A 227 2.41 -12.58 -8.10
C LEU A 227 3.83 -12.21 -8.54
N ALA A 228 3.99 -11.27 -9.47
CA ALA A 228 5.30 -10.76 -9.89
C ALA A 228 6.03 -10.07 -8.72
N TYR A 229 5.35 -9.25 -7.93
CA TYR A 229 5.91 -8.65 -6.72
C TYR A 229 6.31 -9.71 -5.69
N VAL A 230 5.51 -10.75 -5.52
CA VAL A 230 5.80 -11.87 -4.60
C VAL A 230 7.09 -12.58 -5.01
N TYR A 231 7.22 -12.98 -6.28
CA TYR A 231 8.44 -13.62 -6.76
C TYR A 231 9.66 -12.70 -6.67
N GLY A 232 9.48 -11.41 -6.95
CA GLY A 232 10.54 -10.43 -6.76
C GLY A 232 11.03 -10.34 -5.31
N ALA A 233 10.11 -10.35 -4.35
CA ALA A 233 10.45 -10.33 -2.92
C ALA A 233 11.17 -11.63 -2.48
N MET A 234 10.85 -12.76 -3.10
CA MET A 234 11.53 -14.05 -2.89
C MET A 234 12.88 -14.14 -3.59
N GLY A 235 13.24 -13.16 -4.44
CA GLY A 235 14.45 -13.19 -5.26
C GLY A 235 14.36 -14.11 -6.49
N ASN A 236 13.18 -14.61 -6.83
CA ASN A 236 12.93 -15.37 -8.05
C ASN A 236 12.73 -14.42 -9.24
N ASN A 237 13.86 -13.91 -9.76
CA ASN A 237 13.85 -12.94 -10.84
C ASN A 237 13.27 -13.53 -12.15
N ASP A 238 13.36 -14.83 -12.39
CA ASP A 238 12.89 -15.46 -13.62
C ASP A 238 11.36 -15.38 -13.71
N GLU A 239 10.67 -15.82 -12.66
CA GLU A 239 9.20 -15.76 -12.63
C GLU A 239 8.68 -14.32 -12.52
N MET A 240 9.36 -13.45 -11.75
CA MET A 240 9.05 -12.02 -11.70
C MET A 240 9.09 -11.41 -13.11
N THR A 241 10.16 -11.65 -13.85
CA THR A 241 10.35 -11.12 -15.21
C THR A 241 9.31 -11.67 -16.18
N ARG A 242 9.08 -12.99 -16.16
CA ARG A 242 8.09 -13.64 -17.03
C ARG A 242 6.70 -13.03 -16.85
N LEU A 243 6.24 -12.87 -15.62
CA LEU A 243 4.92 -12.29 -15.33
C LEU A 243 4.85 -10.80 -15.69
N ALA A 244 5.90 -10.03 -15.39
CA ALA A 244 5.94 -8.62 -15.77
C ALA A 244 5.93 -8.43 -17.29
N LEU A 245 6.62 -9.29 -18.06
CA LEU A 245 6.57 -9.30 -19.52
C LEU A 245 5.19 -9.70 -20.05
N ASP A 246 4.53 -10.71 -19.45
CA ASP A 246 3.16 -11.09 -19.86
C ASP A 246 2.20 -9.91 -19.73
N ILE A 247 2.29 -9.16 -18.63
CA ILE A 247 1.48 -7.95 -18.43
C ILE A 247 1.80 -6.89 -19.49
N VAL A 248 3.09 -6.58 -19.71
CA VAL A 248 3.52 -5.55 -20.67
C VAL A 248 3.06 -5.87 -22.09
N GLU A 249 3.16 -7.14 -22.49
CA GLU A 249 2.94 -7.57 -23.86
C GLU A 249 1.46 -7.94 -24.17
N HIS A 250 0.70 -8.37 -23.16
CA HIS A 250 -0.62 -8.95 -23.41
C HIS A 250 -1.79 -8.31 -22.66
N SER A 251 -1.53 -7.45 -21.66
CA SER A 251 -2.63 -6.85 -20.86
C SER A 251 -3.42 -5.79 -21.62
N GLY A 252 -2.81 -5.17 -22.63
CA GLY A 252 -3.42 -4.09 -23.41
C GLY A 252 -3.46 -2.73 -22.72
N TYR A 253 -2.93 -2.59 -21.50
CA TYR A 253 -2.84 -1.29 -20.83
C TYR A 253 -1.71 -0.45 -21.45
N PRO A 254 -1.99 0.81 -21.86
CA PRO A 254 -0.94 1.70 -22.33
C PRO A 254 -0.17 2.32 -21.17
N LEU A 255 1.07 2.72 -21.41
CA LEU A 255 1.84 3.54 -20.46
C LEU A 255 1.15 4.88 -20.19
N THR A 256 1.33 5.41 -18.99
CA THR A 256 0.97 6.78 -18.63
C THR A 256 1.60 7.76 -19.61
N THR A 257 0.77 8.57 -20.26
CA THR A 257 1.22 9.54 -21.27
C THR A 257 1.92 10.76 -20.68
N ARG A 258 2.61 11.54 -21.51
CA ARG A 258 3.21 12.82 -21.08
C ARG A 258 2.19 13.76 -20.42
N LYS A 259 0.98 13.84 -20.99
CA LYS A 259 -0.11 14.68 -20.47
C LYS A 259 -0.61 14.20 -19.11
N GLU A 260 -0.62 12.90 -18.89
CA GLU A 260 -1.07 12.31 -17.63
C GLU A 260 0.02 12.34 -16.54
N THR A 261 1.30 12.58 -16.91
CA THR A 261 2.42 12.54 -15.96
C THR A 261 2.30 13.60 -14.87
N TYR A 262 1.81 14.80 -15.19
CA TYR A 262 1.65 15.90 -14.23
C TYR A 262 0.53 16.85 -14.68
N TYR A 263 0.04 17.65 -13.74
CA TYR A 263 -0.82 18.79 -14.08
C TYR A 263 0.04 19.99 -14.47
N ASP A 264 -0.25 20.55 -15.63
CA ASP A 264 0.38 21.78 -16.13
C ASP A 264 -0.47 23.00 -15.73
N ALA A 265 0.00 23.78 -14.77
CA ALA A 265 -0.69 24.95 -14.27
C ALA A 265 -0.86 26.05 -15.33
N ALA A 266 0.07 26.16 -16.31
CA ALA A 266 0.01 27.16 -17.37
C ALA A 266 -1.13 26.85 -18.37
N THR A 267 -1.30 25.60 -18.73
CA THR A 267 -2.37 25.15 -19.66
C THR A 267 -3.66 24.73 -18.94
N LYS A 268 -3.61 24.56 -17.62
CA LYS A 268 -4.68 24.03 -16.77
C LYS A 268 -5.15 22.65 -17.23
N GLN A 269 -4.22 21.80 -17.66
CA GLN A 269 -4.49 20.47 -18.17
C GLN A 269 -3.51 19.44 -17.62
N GLY A 270 -3.87 18.17 -17.75
CA GLY A 270 -3.01 17.05 -17.39
C GLY A 270 -3.35 16.43 -16.04
N GLY A 271 -2.51 15.48 -15.64
CA GLY A 271 -2.73 14.63 -14.47
C GLY A 271 -3.45 13.32 -14.82
N GLY A 272 -2.98 12.23 -14.26
CA GLY A 272 -3.52 10.88 -14.50
C GLY A 272 -3.49 10.02 -13.24
N PHE A 273 -3.54 10.65 -12.03
CA PHE A 273 -3.41 9.94 -10.76
C PHE A 273 -4.61 10.17 -9.83
N ASN A 274 -5.76 10.54 -10.41
CA ASN A 274 -6.96 10.91 -9.66
C ASN A 274 -8.28 10.41 -10.27
N ASP A 275 -8.22 9.62 -11.35
CA ASP A 275 -9.38 9.09 -12.06
C ASP A 275 -9.14 7.63 -12.46
N LEU A 276 -10.01 6.72 -12.03
CA LEU A 276 -9.99 5.29 -12.33
C LEU A 276 -10.03 4.99 -13.84
N ASN A 277 -10.61 5.91 -14.62
CA ASN A 277 -10.69 5.78 -16.07
C ASN A 277 -9.36 6.06 -16.79
N THR A 278 -8.32 6.54 -16.08
CA THR A 278 -6.98 6.70 -16.67
C THR A 278 -6.54 5.39 -17.31
N PRO A 279 -6.17 5.39 -18.61
CA PRO A 279 -5.95 4.14 -19.35
C PRO A 279 -4.88 3.23 -18.76
N SER A 280 -3.80 3.80 -18.20
CA SER A 280 -2.68 3.06 -17.62
C SER A 280 -2.99 2.34 -16.30
N TRP A 281 -4.11 2.68 -15.64
CA TRP A 281 -4.48 2.05 -14.39
C TRP A 281 -4.98 0.62 -14.61
N MET A 282 -4.39 -0.32 -13.90
CA MET A 282 -4.79 -1.72 -13.87
C MET A 282 -5.77 -1.99 -12.72
N TRP A 283 -5.53 -1.37 -11.56
CA TRP A 283 -6.35 -1.54 -10.36
C TRP A 283 -6.44 -0.24 -9.59
N GLY A 284 -7.64 0.09 -9.17
CA GLY A 284 -7.92 1.27 -8.38
C GLY A 284 -9.24 1.12 -7.64
N LEU A 285 -9.71 2.18 -7.04
CA LEU A 285 -11.01 2.20 -6.37
C LEU A 285 -11.76 3.45 -6.78
N ASP A 286 -12.96 3.24 -7.31
CA ASP A 286 -13.94 4.29 -7.58
C ASP A 286 -14.52 4.82 -6.26
N ILE A 287 -14.34 6.10 -5.99
CA ILE A 287 -14.80 6.73 -4.75
C ILE A 287 -15.97 7.65 -5.06
N LEU A 288 -17.14 7.21 -4.65
CA LEU A 288 -18.39 7.94 -4.83
C LEU A 288 -18.73 8.78 -3.59
N ALA A 289 -19.48 9.85 -3.77
CA ALA A 289 -19.92 10.72 -2.67
C ALA A 289 -20.69 9.94 -1.57
N GLU A 290 -21.42 8.90 -1.96
CA GLU A 290 -22.15 8.00 -1.05
C GLU A 290 -21.23 7.18 -0.14
N ASN A 291 -19.96 6.99 -0.51
CA ASN A 291 -18.99 6.38 0.38
C ASN A 291 -18.72 7.24 1.61
N ASN A 292 -19.05 8.52 1.57
CA ASN A 292 -18.88 9.48 2.65
C ASN A 292 -17.48 9.43 3.29
N ILE A 293 -16.45 9.47 2.43
CA ILE A 293 -15.05 9.57 2.85
C ILE A 293 -14.72 11.06 3.00
N THR A 294 -14.12 11.45 4.11
CA THR A 294 -13.82 12.84 4.47
C THR A 294 -12.34 12.99 4.85
N GLU A 295 -12.04 13.68 5.96
CA GLU A 295 -10.68 13.95 6.43
C GLU A 295 -9.86 12.69 6.79
N VAL A 296 -10.49 11.53 7.05
CA VAL A 296 -9.80 10.24 7.24
C VAL A 296 -9.64 9.57 5.88
N SER A 297 -8.68 10.05 5.11
CA SER A 297 -8.45 9.60 3.73
C SER A 297 -7.03 9.90 3.27
N TRP A 298 -6.59 9.20 2.24
CA TRP A 298 -5.31 9.45 1.62
C TRP A 298 -5.24 10.87 1.00
N TRP A 299 -6.34 11.32 0.36
CA TRP A 299 -6.41 12.64 -0.24
C TRP A 299 -6.23 13.75 0.80
N SER A 300 -6.85 13.63 1.96
CA SER A 300 -6.67 14.62 3.05
C SER A 300 -5.23 14.70 3.57
N GLN A 301 -4.46 13.61 3.42
CA GLN A 301 -3.09 13.52 3.91
C GLN A 301 -2.04 14.02 2.90
N VAL A 302 -2.38 14.09 1.60
CA VAL A 302 -1.39 14.34 0.54
C VAL A 302 -1.79 15.51 -0.35
N ASP A 303 -3.09 15.78 -0.52
CA ASP A 303 -3.63 16.79 -1.42
C ASP A 303 -4.14 18.04 -0.69
N ILE A 304 -3.58 19.19 -1.01
CA ILE A 304 -4.00 20.49 -0.42
C ILE A 304 -5.35 21.01 -0.93
N PHE A 305 -5.87 20.43 -2.01
CA PHE A 305 -7.19 20.77 -2.56
C PHE A 305 -8.32 20.00 -1.88
N THR A 306 -7.99 18.96 -1.13
CA THR A 306 -8.92 18.25 -0.25
C THR A 306 -8.87 18.86 1.15
N TYR A 307 -10.05 19.08 1.75
CA TYR A 307 -10.13 19.50 3.15
C TYR A 307 -9.52 18.43 4.06
N GLY A 308 -8.46 18.80 4.79
CA GLY A 308 -7.79 17.87 5.68
C GLY A 308 -6.41 18.31 6.12
N TYR A 309 -5.55 17.32 6.34
CA TYR A 309 -4.27 17.50 7.03
C TYR A 309 -3.18 18.12 6.14
N ALA A 310 -3.13 17.75 4.85
CA ALA A 310 -2.14 18.30 3.92
C ALA A 310 -2.28 19.83 3.76
N ASP A 311 -3.52 20.33 3.76
CA ASP A 311 -3.80 21.77 3.73
C ASP A 311 -3.54 22.45 5.08
N ALA A 312 -3.58 21.71 6.17
CA ALA A 312 -3.34 22.19 7.53
C ALA A 312 -1.88 21.94 7.97
N ASP A 313 -0.94 21.98 7.04
CA ASP A 313 0.52 21.91 7.26
C ASP A 313 1.07 20.59 7.82
N GLU A 314 0.36 19.47 7.65
CA GLU A 314 0.92 18.11 7.78
C GLU A 314 1.60 17.72 6.47
N ILE A 315 2.81 18.22 6.25
CA ILE A 315 3.44 18.17 4.91
C ILE A 315 4.16 16.85 4.66
N LYS A 316 3.68 16.16 3.62
CA LYS A 316 4.33 15.00 3.02
C LYS A 316 4.89 15.40 1.67
N ALA A 317 6.20 15.31 1.53
CA ALA A 317 6.94 15.81 0.38
C ALA A 317 7.87 14.73 -0.17
N ILE A 318 8.36 14.91 -1.39
CA ILE A 318 9.44 14.08 -1.88
C ILE A 318 10.72 14.38 -1.09
N ASP A 319 11.51 13.35 -0.80
CA ASP A 319 12.83 13.50 -0.18
C ASP A 319 13.73 14.42 -1.04
N ASP A 320 14.43 15.38 -0.41
CA ASP A 320 15.27 16.38 -1.11
C ASP A 320 16.36 15.74 -1.97
N ARG A 321 16.96 14.64 -1.49
CA ARG A 321 18.03 13.95 -2.24
C ARG A 321 17.45 13.25 -3.45
N LEU A 322 16.27 12.62 -3.32
CA LEU A 322 15.57 12.01 -4.44
C LEU A 322 15.14 13.06 -5.46
N TYR A 323 14.55 14.17 -5.00
CA TYR A 323 14.18 15.28 -5.87
C TYR A 323 15.37 15.85 -6.64
N GLY A 324 16.51 16.00 -5.95
CA GLY A 324 17.76 16.47 -6.57
C GLY A 324 18.31 15.54 -7.67
N GLN A 325 17.95 14.25 -7.65
CA GLN A 325 18.34 13.27 -8.67
C GLN A 325 17.43 13.26 -9.90
N ILE A 326 16.25 13.90 -9.83
CA ILE A 326 15.36 14.03 -10.99
C ILE A 326 16.02 15.00 -12.00
N ARG A 327 16.24 14.54 -13.24
CA ARG A 327 16.88 15.34 -14.30
C ARG A 327 16.07 16.60 -14.61
N ALA A 328 16.74 17.67 -15.05
CA ALA A 328 16.11 18.98 -15.25
C ALA A 328 14.94 18.96 -16.26
N ASN A 329 15.06 18.18 -17.34
CA ASN A 329 14.03 18.07 -18.38
C ASN A 329 12.97 17.01 -18.07
N ASP A 330 13.12 16.25 -16.98
CA ASP A 330 12.17 15.20 -16.62
C ASP A 330 10.85 15.82 -16.13
N LEU A 331 9.77 15.49 -16.80
CA LEU A 331 8.44 16.03 -16.51
C LEU A 331 7.94 15.66 -15.12
N ARG A 332 8.43 14.54 -14.55
CA ARG A 332 8.07 14.11 -13.19
C ARG A 332 8.57 15.11 -12.13
N LYS A 333 9.60 15.89 -12.43
CA LYS A 333 10.05 16.98 -11.54
C LYS A 333 8.95 18.02 -11.31
N LYS A 334 8.13 18.28 -12.33
CA LYS A 334 7.00 19.23 -12.25
C LYS A 334 5.85 18.73 -11.38
N GLN A 335 5.81 17.44 -11.04
CA GLN A 335 4.83 16.89 -10.09
C GLN A 335 4.94 17.55 -8.72
N PHE A 336 6.13 18.03 -8.38
CA PHE A 336 6.50 18.60 -7.08
C PHE A 336 6.76 20.11 -7.15
N ASP A 337 6.36 20.77 -8.23
CA ASP A 337 6.41 22.22 -8.36
C ASP A 337 5.16 22.81 -7.72
N ASP A 338 5.31 23.33 -6.51
CA ASP A 338 4.23 23.86 -5.68
C ASP A 338 4.28 25.39 -5.51
N ASN A 339 5.12 26.08 -6.32
CA ASN A 339 5.33 27.53 -6.20
C ASN A 339 4.08 28.36 -6.47
N ASP A 340 3.19 27.91 -7.36
CA ASP A 340 2.04 28.69 -7.82
C ASP A 340 0.72 28.30 -7.11
N VAL A 341 0.74 27.35 -6.17
CA VAL A 341 -0.50 26.80 -5.58
C VAL A 341 -0.78 27.30 -4.17
N ASP A 342 0.21 27.87 -3.51
CA ASP A 342 0.05 28.42 -2.17
C ASP A 342 0.26 29.96 -2.21
N PRO A 343 -0.69 30.75 -1.70
CA PRO A 343 -0.54 32.21 -1.65
C PRO A 343 0.54 32.69 -0.67
N ASP A 344 0.94 31.85 0.27
CA ASP A 344 2.05 32.14 1.19
C ASP A 344 3.38 31.72 0.58
N PRO A 345 4.24 32.68 0.16
CA PRO A 345 5.52 32.35 -0.46
C PRO A 345 6.49 31.60 0.46
N SER A 346 6.27 31.61 1.77
CA SER A 346 7.06 30.79 2.70
C SER A 346 6.78 29.29 2.59
N LEU A 347 5.65 28.93 1.97
CA LEU A 347 5.23 27.56 1.74
C LEU A 347 5.65 27.03 0.35
N ASN A 348 6.23 27.87 -0.49
CA ASN A 348 6.71 27.47 -1.80
C ASN A 348 8.00 26.63 -1.70
N ASN A 349 8.30 25.86 -2.75
CA ASN A 349 9.46 24.96 -2.84
C ASN A 349 9.54 23.90 -1.73
N ARG A 350 8.41 23.49 -1.18
CA ARG A 350 8.35 22.41 -0.20
C ARG A 350 8.31 21.03 -0.85
N HIS A 351 8.24 20.99 -2.17
CA HIS A 351 8.20 19.76 -2.97
C HIS A 351 7.03 18.83 -2.64
N ARG A 352 5.87 19.44 -2.34
CA ARG A 352 4.59 18.71 -2.19
C ARG A 352 4.14 18.19 -3.56
N PRO A 353 3.45 17.03 -3.63
CA PRO A 353 3.07 16.39 -4.90
C PRO A 353 1.83 17.03 -5.57
N VAL A 354 1.69 18.34 -5.51
CA VAL A 354 0.48 19.11 -5.88
C VAL A 354 0.05 18.97 -7.33
N ASN A 355 0.98 18.56 -8.21
CA ASN A 355 0.71 18.36 -9.64
C ASN A 355 0.72 16.88 -10.04
N LYS A 356 0.98 15.96 -9.10
CA LYS A 356 0.75 14.52 -9.27
C LYS A 356 -0.61 14.12 -8.71
N PHE A 357 -0.84 14.45 -7.45
CA PHE A 357 -2.01 14.03 -6.69
C PHE A 357 -2.84 15.26 -6.29
N PHE A 358 -4.01 15.41 -6.89
CA PHE A 358 -4.87 16.57 -6.64
C PHE A 358 -6.35 16.24 -6.91
N ALA A 359 -7.23 16.82 -6.12
CA ALA A 359 -8.65 16.83 -6.43
C ALA A 359 -8.92 17.63 -7.73
N PRO A 360 -9.74 17.13 -8.66
CA PRO A 360 -9.89 17.71 -10.00
C PRO A 360 -10.24 19.20 -10.03
N GLY A 361 -10.99 19.68 -9.03
CA GLY A 361 -11.38 21.09 -8.93
C GLY A 361 -10.25 22.04 -8.58
N ARG A 362 -9.10 21.54 -8.04
CA ARG A 362 -7.93 22.32 -7.63
C ARG A 362 -8.25 23.61 -6.87
N THR A 363 -9.30 23.59 -6.09
CA THR A 363 -9.66 24.67 -5.17
C THR A 363 -9.19 24.25 -3.78
N ARG A 364 -8.34 25.06 -3.14
CA ARG A 364 -7.83 24.78 -1.79
C ARG A 364 -8.99 24.51 -0.85
N LYS A 365 -8.94 23.38 -0.12
CA LYS A 365 -10.04 22.87 0.74
C LYS A 365 -11.37 22.61 0.01
N GLY A 366 -11.38 22.59 -1.31
CA GLY A 366 -12.64 22.51 -2.09
C GLY A 366 -13.32 21.17 -2.03
N GLN A 367 -12.56 20.08 -1.89
CA GLN A 367 -13.12 18.73 -1.75
C GLN A 367 -13.36 18.41 -0.26
N MET A 368 -14.60 18.61 0.21
CA MET A 368 -15.01 18.29 1.59
C MET A 368 -15.38 16.82 1.78
N VAL A 369 -16.01 16.23 0.77
CA VAL A 369 -16.27 14.79 0.65
C VAL A 369 -15.42 14.29 -0.50
N VAL A 370 -14.65 13.25 -0.26
CA VAL A 370 -13.72 12.70 -1.26
C VAL A 370 -14.53 11.96 -2.33
N THR A 371 -14.29 12.36 -3.57
CA THR A 371 -14.79 11.71 -4.79
C THR A 371 -13.67 11.47 -5.80
N THR A 372 -12.45 11.58 -5.35
CA THR A 372 -11.24 11.35 -6.15
C THR A 372 -10.76 9.92 -5.91
N ASP A 373 -10.49 9.18 -6.97
CA ASP A 373 -10.23 7.74 -6.93
C ASP A 373 -8.87 7.38 -6.32
N TYR A 374 -8.75 6.15 -5.84
CA TYR A 374 -7.50 5.60 -5.36
C TYR A 374 -6.83 4.71 -6.41
N LEU A 375 -5.57 4.99 -6.72
CA LEU A 375 -4.71 4.14 -7.52
C LEU A 375 -4.03 3.09 -6.64
N TYR A 376 -4.10 1.82 -7.06
CA TYR A 376 -3.38 0.69 -6.42
C TYR A 376 -2.32 0.07 -7.33
N MET A 377 -2.56 0.01 -8.65
CA MET A 377 -1.65 -0.61 -9.60
C MET A 377 -1.82 -0.02 -11.00
N ARG A 378 -0.71 0.22 -11.70
CA ARG A 378 -0.67 0.66 -13.10
C ARG A 378 0.41 -0.05 -13.89
N VAL A 379 0.25 -0.10 -15.20
CA VAL A 379 1.14 -0.86 -16.08
C VAL A 379 2.60 -0.40 -16.05
N ASP A 380 2.84 0.87 -15.80
CA ASP A 380 4.19 1.46 -15.70
C ASP A 380 5.08 0.72 -14.69
N GLU A 381 4.49 0.19 -13.61
CA GLU A 381 5.18 -0.64 -12.62
C GLU A 381 5.85 -1.85 -13.26
N PHE A 382 5.17 -2.47 -14.23
CA PHE A 382 5.61 -3.72 -14.86
C PHE A 382 6.63 -3.50 -15.97
N TYR A 383 6.63 -2.34 -16.64
CA TYR A 383 7.74 -1.94 -17.50
C TYR A 383 9.04 -1.83 -16.72
N LEU A 384 9.00 -1.21 -15.53
CA LEU A 384 10.18 -1.09 -14.65
C LEU A 384 10.59 -2.45 -14.07
N LEU A 385 9.62 -3.26 -13.66
CA LEU A 385 9.87 -4.58 -13.07
C LEU A 385 10.46 -5.56 -14.10
N ALA A 386 9.94 -5.54 -15.34
CA ALA A 386 10.46 -6.31 -16.45
C ALA A 386 11.89 -5.88 -16.82
N ALA A 387 12.12 -4.56 -16.92
CA ALA A 387 13.46 -4.02 -17.19
C ALA A 387 14.45 -4.41 -16.08
N GLU A 388 14.06 -4.30 -14.80
CA GLU A 388 14.87 -4.74 -13.66
C GLU A 388 15.22 -6.22 -13.76
N GLY A 389 14.21 -7.08 -14.00
CA GLY A 389 14.42 -8.52 -14.08
C GLY A 389 15.29 -8.94 -15.26
N LEU A 390 15.05 -8.39 -16.45
CA LEU A 390 15.88 -8.63 -17.64
C LEU A 390 17.33 -8.20 -17.43
N ALA A 391 17.56 -7.04 -16.82
CA ALA A 391 18.92 -6.57 -16.50
C ALA A 391 19.62 -7.51 -15.50
N LYS A 392 18.90 -8.00 -14.47
CA LYS A 392 19.43 -8.99 -13.52
C LYS A 392 19.78 -10.34 -14.18
N GLN A 393 19.08 -10.70 -15.25
CA GLN A 393 19.34 -11.91 -16.06
C GLN A 393 20.44 -11.71 -17.12
N GLY A 394 20.99 -10.51 -17.25
CA GLY A 394 21.99 -10.17 -18.26
C GLY A 394 21.42 -9.88 -19.65
N ASN A 395 20.10 -9.82 -19.81
CA ASN A 395 19.43 -9.42 -21.07
C ASN A 395 19.25 -7.90 -21.12
N GLU A 396 20.40 -7.19 -21.15
CA GLU A 396 20.43 -5.74 -21.02
C GLU A 396 19.79 -5.01 -22.21
N ASP A 397 19.91 -5.55 -23.42
CA ASP A 397 19.35 -4.90 -24.63
C ASP A 397 17.82 -4.80 -24.54
N ARG A 398 17.15 -5.89 -24.18
CA ARG A 398 15.70 -5.89 -23.99
C ARG A 398 15.28 -5.08 -22.77
N ALA A 399 16.07 -5.10 -21.68
CA ALA A 399 15.86 -4.26 -20.51
C ALA A 399 15.86 -2.77 -20.88
N LYS A 400 16.88 -2.32 -21.62
CA LYS A 400 17.01 -0.93 -22.09
C LYS A 400 15.87 -0.54 -23.03
N GLU A 401 15.44 -1.45 -23.90
CA GLU A 401 14.31 -1.19 -24.81
C GLU A 401 13.04 -0.84 -24.04
N LEU A 402 12.61 -1.71 -23.10
CA LEU A 402 11.40 -1.48 -22.31
C LEU A 402 11.56 -0.25 -21.39
N TYR A 403 12.71 -0.09 -20.78
CA TYR A 403 13.00 1.03 -19.92
C TYR A 403 12.93 2.36 -20.68
N LYS A 404 13.50 2.44 -21.88
CA LYS A 404 13.44 3.64 -22.75
C LYS A 404 12.02 3.91 -23.25
N GLN A 405 11.19 2.89 -23.49
CA GLN A 405 9.78 3.10 -23.85
C GLN A 405 9.06 3.92 -22.75
N LEU A 406 9.25 3.57 -21.48
CA LEU A 406 8.68 4.31 -20.37
C LEU A 406 9.33 5.71 -20.26
N LEU A 407 10.64 5.79 -20.21
CA LEU A 407 11.34 7.05 -20.00
C LEU A 407 11.06 8.08 -21.09
N THR A 408 10.93 7.67 -22.36
CA THR A 408 10.60 8.56 -23.47
C THR A 408 9.32 9.36 -23.23
N LEU A 409 8.37 8.81 -22.49
CA LEU A 409 7.14 9.50 -22.09
C LEU A 409 7.32 10.42 -20.86
N ARG A 410 8.48 10.42 -20.25
CA ARG A 410 8.81 11.28 -19.09
C ARG A 410 9.59 12.54 -19.46
N TYR A 411 9.85 12.72 -20.74
CA TYR A 411 10.52 13.92 -21.27
C TYR A 411 9.66 14.63 -22.32
N PRO A 412 9.87 15.95 -22.54
CA PRO A 412 9.20 16.67 -23.63
C PRO A 412 9.44 15.97 -24.97
N GLU A 413 8.43 15.92 -25.82
CA GLU A 413 8.50 15.18 -27.09
C GLU A 413 9.68 15.60 -27.97
N ALA A 414 9.94 16.89 -28.02
CA ALA A 414 11.01 17.46 -28.86
C ALA A 414 12.42 17.04 -28.43
N THR A 415 12.64 16.67 -27.17
CA THR A 415 13.95 16.34 -26.60
C THR A 415 14.06 14.90 -26.13
N ALA A 416 12.95 14.19 -26.04
CA ALA A 416 12.86 12.87 -25.41
C ALA A 416 13.92 11.87 -25.93
N ALA A 417 14.14 11.82 -27.26
CA ALA A 417 15.12 10.91 -27.84
C ALA A 417 16.56 11.21 -27.36
N ALA A 418 16.91 12.48 -27.24
CA ALA A 418 18.22 12.92 -26.73
C ALA A 418 18.32 12.70 -25.21
N ASP A 419 17.23 13.01 -24.48
CA ASP A 419 17.19 12.88 -23.01
C ASP A 419 17.32 11.44 -22.53
N VAL A 420 16.83 10.44 -23.29
CA VAL A 420 16.94 9.01 -22.94
C VAL A 420 18.16 8.30 -23.53
N ALA A 421 18.92 8.95 -24.42
CA ALA A 421 20.05 8.31 -25.12
C ALA A 421 21.15 7.81 -24.16
N TYR A 422 21.30 8.42 -23.00
CA TYR A 422 22.27 7.99 -21.99
C TYR A 422 22.08 6.53 -21.54
N VAL A 423 20.85 6.02 -21.61
CA VAL A 423 20.52 4.64 -21.21
C VAL A 423 21.31 3.62 -22.03
N ASP A 424 21.61 3.93 -23.30
CA ASP A 424 22.33 3.03 -24.19
C ASP A 424 23.76 2.72 -23.69
N ALA A 425 24.37 3.66 -22.97
CA ALA A 425 25.71 3.51 -22.39
C ALA A 425 25.73 2.79 -21.02
N LEU A 426 24.56 2.59 -20.39
CA LEU A 426 24.47 1.94 -19.08
C LEU A 426 24.66 0.42 -19.24
N THR A 427 25.40 -0.21 -18.34
CA THR A 427 25.62 -1.66 -18.28
C THR A 427 25.72 -2.13 -16.83
N GLY A 428 25.41 -3.41 -16.57
CA GLY A 428 25.57 -4.07 -15.29
C GLY A 428 24.90 -3.31 -14.15
N THR A 429 25.68 -3.03 -13.10
CA THR A 429 25.20 -2.33 -11.90
C THR A 429 24.70 -0.93 -12.21
N ALA A 430 25.33 -0.19 -13.16
CA ALA A 430 24.90 1.15 -13.51
C ALA A 430 23.49 1.16 -14.13
N LEU A 431 23.13 0.17 -14.96
CA LEU A 431 21.79 0.03 -15.50
C LEU A 431 20.79 -0.29 -14.38
N LEU A 432 21.10 -1.20 -13.48
CA LEU A 432 20.25 -1.55 -12.33
C LEU A 432 20.08 -0.38 -11.37
N ASP A 433 21.11 0.42 -11.15
CA ASP A 433 21.04 1.62 -10.29
C ASP A 433 20.11 2.68 -10.88
N ASP A 434 20.19 2.90 -12.20
CA ASP A 434 19.35 3.87 -12.88
C ASP A 434 17.87 3.41 -12.94
N ILE A 435 17.62 2.12 -13.20
CA ILE A 435 16.26 1.53 -13.13
C ILE A 435 15.70 1.66 -11.71
N TYR A 436 16.49 1.37 -10.67
CA TYR A 436 16.09 1.52 -9.28
C TYR A 436 15.75 2.97 -8.93
N LEU A 437 16.60 3.93 -9.32
CA LEU A 437 16.34 5.35 -9.13
C LEU A 437 15.02 5.77 -9.80
N ASN A 438 14.84 5.38 -11.06
CA ASN A 438 13.64 5.74 -11.80
C ASN A 438 12.38 5.05 -11.30
N THR A 439 12.49 3.85 -10.70
CA THR A 439 11.37 3.20 -10.01
C THR A 439 10.89 4.04 -8.82
N ARG A 440 11.80 4.58 -8.01
CA ARG A 440 11.48 5.45 -6.87
C ARG A 440 10.84 6.77 -7.31
N ILE A 441 11.35 7.39 -8.37
CA ILE A 441 10.80 8.63 -8.93
C ILE A 441 9.41 8.38 -9.53
N GLU A 442 9.28 7.35 -10.33
CA GLU A 442 8.04 7.03 -11.05
C GLU A 442 6.90 6.71 -10.09
N LEU A 443 7.17 5.86 -9.11
CA LEU A 443 6.16 5.29 -8.22
C LEU A 443 6.07 6.02 -6.87
N TRP A 444 6.61 7.21 -6.77
CA TRP A 444 6.52 8.03 -5.57
C TRP A 444 5.06 8.27 -5.15
N GLY A 445 4.74 8.05 -3.88
CA GLY A 445 3.38 8.19 -3.34
C GLY A 445 2.45 7.01 -3.64
N GLU A 446 2.98 5.93 -4.25
CA GLU A 446 2.20 4.75 -4.63
C GLU A 446 2.50 3.51 -3.76
N GLY A 447 3.34 3.67 -2.72
CA GLY A 447 3.68 2.60 -1.77
C GLY A 447 4.60 1.51 -2.35
N LYS A 448 5.31 1.78 -3.44
CA LYS A 448 6.15 0.78 -4.13
C LYS A 448 7.65 0.92 -3.84
N SER A 449 8.08 2.07 -3.36
CA SER A 449 9.50 2.35 -3.07
C SER A 449 10.06 1.39 -2.03
N TYR A 450 9.32 1.10 -0.97
CA TYR A 450 9.72 0.16 0.07
C TYR A 450 9.85 -1.29 -0.44
N LEU A 451 8.93 -1.72 -1.31
CA LEU A 451 9.02 -3.02 -1.97
C LEU A 451 10.28 -3.12 -2.85
N SER A 452 10.58 -2.03 -3.58
CA SER A 452 11.77 -1.94 -4.43
C SER A 452 13.06 -1.92 -3.61
N LEU A 453 13.09 -1.17 -2.50
CA LEU A 453 14.22 -1.11 -1.55
C LEU A 453 14.59 -2.51 -1.06
N LYS A 454 13.61 -3.26 -0.56
CA LYS A 454 13.80 -4.61 -0.01
C LYS A 454 14.19 -5.62 -1.09
N ARG A 455 13.48 -5.65 -2.22
CA ARG A 455 13.74 -6.55 -3.34
C ARG A 455 15.15 -6.38 -3.92
N ASN A 456 15.62 -5.14 -4.01
CA ASN A 456 16.94 -4.81 -4.55
C ASN A 456 18.04 -4.75 -3.50
N LYS A 457 17.73 -5.03 -2.23
CA LYS A 457 18.68 -5.03 -1.10
C LYS A 457 19.50 -3.73 -1.04
N ARG A 458 18.81 -2.59 -1.22
CA ARG A 458 19.45 -1.28 -1.26
C ARG A 458 19.51 -0.63 0.12
N SER A 459 20.24 0.44 0.23
CA SER A 459 20.18 1.36 1.35
C SER A 459 19.49 2.66 0.93
N VAL A 460 18.93 3.37 1.90
CA VAL A 460 18.37 4.70 1.72
C VAL A 460 19.02 5.67 2.68
N THR A 461 19.35 6.87 2.19
CA THR A 461 19.81 7.99 3.03
C THR A 461 18.76 9.08 2.98
N ARG A 462 18.21 9.44 4.13
CA ARG A 462 17.19 10.51 4.25
C ARG A 462 17.77 11.88 3.92
N GLY A 463 17.05 12.69 3.18
CA GLY A 463 17.37 14.07 2.87
C GLY A 463 17.19 15.01 4.06
N ASN A 464 17.43 16.32 3.83
CA ASN A 464 17.40 17.31 4.90
C ASN A 464 15.98 17.75 5.27
N ASN A 465 14.99 17.46 4.43
CA ASN A 465 13.59 17.81 4.68
C ASN A 465 12.80 16.80 5.52
N HIS A 466 13.45 15.76 6.04
CA HIS A 466 12.85 14.91 7.08
C HIS A 466 12.94 15.59 8.44
N ILE A 467 11.87 15.51 9.26
CA ILE A 467 11.89 16.07 10.64
C ILE A 467 12.92 15.34 11.50
N GLN A 468 13.11 14.03 11.27
CA GLN A 468 14.04 13.19 12.05
C GLN A 468 14.91 12.34 11.15
N TYR A 469 16.07 11.97 11.65
CA TYR A 469 17.04 11.10 10.98
C TYR A 469 17.54 11.64 9.62
N ASN A 470 17.52 12.96 9.44
CA ASN A 470 18.10 13.60 8.26
C ASN A 470 19.59 13.31 8.15
N GLY A 471 20.04 12.89 6.97
CA GLY A 471 21.41 12.44 6.69
C GLY A 471 21.73 11.01 7.13
N GLU A 472 20.86 10.34 7.89
CA GLU A 472 21.09 8.95 8.29
C GLU A 472 20.76 7.97 7.16
N THR A 473 21.51 6.85 7.16
CA THR A 473 21.38 5.78 6.18
C THR A 473 20.87 4.51 6.83
N PHE A 474 19.85 3.93 6.25
CA PHE A 474 19.25 2.66 6.66
C PHE A 474 19.46 1.60 5.58
N GLN A 475 19.79 0.39 5.99
CA GLN A 475 19.85 -0.77 5.10
C GLN A 475 18.41 -1.32 4.87
N TYR A 476 18.18 -1.99 3.75
CA TYR A 476 16.88 -2.56 3.39
C TYR A 476 16.26 -3.48 4.47
N ASN A 477 17.10 -4.11 5.28
CA ASN A 477 16.73 -5.04 6.34
C ASN A 477 16.94 -4.49 7.75
N ASP A 478 17.11 -3.17 7.88
CA ASP A 478 17.24 -2.53 9.18
C ASP A 478 15.92 -2.68 9.98
N PRO A 479 15.96 -3.22 11.21
CA PRO A 479 14.77 -3.29 12.07
C PRO A 479 14.07 -1.94 12.29
N LYS A 480 14.81 -0.83 12.21
CA LYS A 480 14.24 0.52 12.34
C LYS A 480 13.27 0.91 11.22
N ILE A 481 13.29 0.22 10.10
CA ILE A 481 12.35 0.46 9.01
C ILE A 481 11.35 -0.69 8.83
N THR A 482 11.17 -1.54 9.84
CA THR A 482 10.26 -2.70 9.83
C THR A 482 9.32 -2.63 11.01
N LEU A 483 8.02 -2.78 10.80
CA LEU A 483 7.02 -2.77 11.87
C LEU A 483 7.15 -3.99 12.78
N LEU A 484 6.70 -3.83 14.03
CA LEU A 484 6.73 -4.89 15.04
C LEU A 484 5.37 -5.60 15.14
N ILE A 485 5.37 -6.88 15.48
CA ILE A 485 4.13 -7.56 15.86
C ILE A 485 3.51 -6.80 17.02
N PRO A 486 2.24 -6.36 16.91
CA PRO A 486 1.67 -5.42 17.86
C PRO A 486 1.46 -6.04 19.24
N GLU A 487 1.50 -5.20 20.27
CA GLU A 487 1.29 -5.57 21.67
C GLU A 487 0.00 -6.37 21.88
N ASP A 488 -1.09 -5.98 21.21
CA ASP A 488 -2.37 -6.68 21.32
C ASP A 488 -2.29 -8.14 20.87
N GLU A 489 -1.52 -8.42 19.81
CA GLU A 489 -1.28 -9.81 19.37
C GLU A 489 -0.42 -10.56 20.39
N VAL A 490 0.65 -9.93 20.88
CA VAL A 490 1.57 -10.55 21.85
C VAL A 490 0.86 -10.87 23.18
N ASN A 491 -0.05 -10.01 23.61
CA ASN A 491 -0.77 -10.19 24.88
C ASN A 491 -1.93 -11.17 24.78
N ASN A 492 -2.64 -11.21 23.63
CA ASN A 492 -3.88 -12.00 23.47
C ASN A 492 -3.65 -13.35 22.79
N ASN A 493 -2.52 -13.54 22.10
CA ASN A 493 -2.18 -14.80 21.45
C ASN A 493 -1.04 -15.51 22.20
N PRO A 494 -1.33 -16.51 23.05
CA PRO A 494 -0.31 -17.19 23.85
C PRO A 494 0.70 -17.98 22.99
N ASN A 495 0.37 -18.25 21.72
CA ASN A 495 1.18 -19.04 20.81
C ASN A 495 2.19 -18.18 19.98
N ILE A 496 2.10 -16.85 20.05
CA ILE A 496 2.91 -15.93 19.22
C ILE A 496 4.35 -15.78 19.73
N ARG A 497 4.62 -16.15 20.98
CA ARG A 497 5.91 -15.95 21.68
C ARG A 497 6.99 -16.89 21.19
#